data_d779f3a27dc636fa86e902899d6a454c
#
_entry.id   d779f3a27dc636fa86e902899d6a454c
#
_cell.length_a   1.000
_cell.length_b   1.000
_cell.length_c   1.000
_cell.angle_alpha   90.00
_cell.angle_beta   90.00
_cell.angle_gamma   90.00
#
_symmetry.space_group_name_H-M   'P 1'
#
loop_
_entity.id
_entity.type
_entity.pdbx_description
1 polymer ?
#
loop_
_entity_poly.entity_id
_entity_poly.type
_entity_poly.pdbx_seq_one_letter_code
_entity_poly.pdbx_strand_id
1 'polypeptide(L)'
;SDGSNNRLTAENAEFYQRTLLERLHDSIFFMKYGKKTTIPRHAGATTSWRRLEMPAVTKTAITEGVTPDGIDLTINKVSATVQQFGTYTKLTDFIDLVGLDPLITEVSGLFGDHAGLTMDIIVRDILAAGTNAQFANNRASRATLVAGDVISAAEIQKARATMVKNNVKKIKLPNGKMGYLAFVHPDTVTQLFNLQEWKDQN
;
A
#
# COMPACT_ATOMS: atom_id res chain seq x y z
N SER A 1 45.98 -16.08 -15.05
CA SER A 1 44.77 -16.60 -15.71
C SER A 1 43.56 -16.08 -14.97
N ASP A 2 42.94 -15.17 -15.60
CA ASP A 2 41.83 -14.35 -15.20
C ASP A 2 40.57 -15.21 -15.10
N GLY A 3 40.16 -15.50 -13.88
CA GLY A 3 38.94 -16.25 -13.57
C GLY A 3 37.71 -15.38 -13.64
N SER A 4 37.57 -14.60 -14.69
CA SER A 4 36.41 -13.77 -14.90
C SER A 4 35.64 -14.28 -16.10
N ASN A 5 34.40 -14.43 -15.94
CA ASN A 5 33.32 -14.35 -16.91
C ASN A 5 32.37 -15.54 -16.93
N ASN A 6 31.87 -15.85 -15.75
CA ASN A 6 30.51 -16.36 -15.70
C ASN A 6 29.53 -15.17 -15.62
N ARG A 7 29.67 -14.24 -16.57
CA ARG A 7 28.65 -13.22 -16.79
C ARG A 7 27.61 -13.80 -17.71
N LEU A 8 26.41 -13.95 -17.21
CA LEU A 8 25.23 -14.14 -18.05
C LEU A 8 25.32 -13.17 -19.23
N THR A 9 25.10 -13.67 -20.44
CA THR A 9 25.02 -12.78 -21.60
C THR A 9 23.97 -11.71 -21.33
N ALA A 10 24.09 -10.53 -21.92
CA ALA A 10 23.13 -9.44 -21.74
C ALA A 10 21.68 -9.90 -22.00
N GLU A 11 21.50 -10.72 -23.02
CA GLU A 11 20.20 -11.30 -23.41
C GLU A 11 19.63 -12.22 -22.33
N ASN A 12 20.45 -13.08 -21.72
CA ASN A 12 20.04 -13.94 -20.63
C ASN A 12 19.69 -13.11 -19.37
N ALA A 13 20.46 -12.07 -19.08
CA ALA A 13 20.18 -11.16 -17.98
C ALA A 13 18.83 -10.44 -18.17
N GLU A 14 18.52 -9.98 -19.38
CA GLU A 14 17.23 -9.37 -19.70
C GLU A 14 16.07 -10.35 -19.55
N PHE A 15 16.24 -11.60 -19.97
CA PHE A 15 15.23 -12.64 -19.81
C PHE A 15 14.89 -12.88 -18.34
N TYR A 16 15.90 -13.07 -17.48
CA TYR A 16 15.68 -13.31 -16.06
C TYR A 16 15.12 -12.08 -15.35
N GLN A 17 15.54 -10.88 -15.72
CA GLN A 17 14.95 -9.63 -15.21
C GLN A 17 13.48 -9.50 -15.57
N ARG A 18 13.10 -9.86 -16.79
CA ARG A 18 11.71 -9.83 -17.23
C ARG A 18 10.85 -10.81 -16.44
N THR A 19 11.28 -12.06 -16.28
CA THR A 19 10.60 -13.08 -15.50
C THR A 19 10.41 -12.64 -14.04
N LEU A 20 11.44 -12.05 -13.44
CA LEU A 20 11.39 -11.50 -12.09
C LEU A 20 10.36 -10.37 -11.98
N LEU A 21 10.36 -9.44 -12.93
CA LEU A 21 9.44 -8.29 -12.92
C LEU A 21 7.99 -8.69 -13.15
N GLU A 22 7.72 -9.67 -14.01
CA GLU A 22 6.38 -10.20 -14.25
C GLU A 22 5.79 -10.77 -12.95
N ARG A 23 6.50 -11.64 -12.26
CA ARG A 23 6.06 -12.21 -10.97
C ARG A 23 5.94 -11.18 -9.86
N LEU A 24 6.89 -10.25 -9.77
CA LEU A 24 6.83 -9.15 -8.81
C LEU A 24 5.54 -8.34 -8.96
N HIS A 25 5.11 -8.06 -10.19
CA HIS A 25 3.91 -7.27 -10.47
C HIS A 25 2.63 -7.95 -9.97
N ASP A 26 2.57 -9.27 -10.05
CA ASP A 26 1.40 -10.02 -9.61
C ASP A 26 1.29 -10.08 -8.08
N SER A 27 2.43 -10.09 -7.40
CA SER A 27 2.50 -10.18 -5.94
C SER A 27 2.19 -8.87 -5.20
N ILE A 28 2.20 -7.71 -5.90
CA ILE A 28 1.94 -6.41 -5.29
C ILE A 28 0.43 -6.15 -5.17
N PHE A 29 -0.04 -5.95 -3.94
CA PHE A 29 -1.45 -5.68 -3.66
C PHE A 29 -1.72 -4.26 -3.14
N PHE A 30 -1.07 -3.86 -2.05
CA PHE A 30 -1.33 -2.57 -1.40
C PHE A 30 -0.90 -1.36 -2.23
N MET A 31 0.19 -1.47 -2.99
CA MET A 31 0.70 -0.37 -3.80
C MET A 31 -0.20 0.02 -4.98
N LYS A 32 -1.16 -0.83 -5.38
CA LYS A 32 -2.06 -0.55 -6.51
C LYS A 32 -2.92 0.69 -6.28
N TYR A 33 -3.26 0.97 -5.04
CA TYR A 33 -4.21 2.03 -4.66
C TYR A 33 -3.55 3.29 -4.10
N GLY A 34 -2.23 3.31 -4.00
CA GLY A 34 -1.45 4.46 -3.54
C GLY A 34 -1.30 5.54 -4.62
N LYS A 35 -1.09 6.78 -4.19
CA LYS A 35 -0.70 7.86 -5.10
C LYS A 35 0.75 7.66 -5.53
N LYS A 36 0.97 7.44 -6.81
CA LYS A 36 2.30 7.23 -7.40
C LYS A 36 2.90 8.55 -7.89
N THR A 37 4.21 8.68 -7.73
CA THR A 37 4.99 9.79 -8.29
C THR A 37 6.34 9.27 -8.76
N THR A 38 6.87 9.85 -9.80
CA THR A 38 8.19 9.52 -10.35
C THR A 38 9.16 10.62 -9.97
N ILE A 39 10.33 10.23 -9.45
CA ILE A 39 11.43 11.16 -9.19
C ILE A 39 12.33 11.15 -10.43
N PRO A 40 12.59 12.32 -11.07
CA PRO A 40 13.53 12.40 -12.18
C PRO A 40 14.94 11.99 -11.75
N ARG A 41 15.73 11.50 -12.70
CA ARG A 41 17.15 11.21 -12.45
C ARG A 41 17.86 12.49 -11.98
N HIS A 42 18.76 12.35 -11.04
CA HIS A 42 19.54 13.46 -10.43
C HIS A 42 18.74 14.48 -9.60
N ALA A 43 17.48 14.19 -9.26
CA ALA A 43 16.62 15.07 -8.45
C ALA A 43 16.62 14.75 -6.94
N GLY A 44 17.56 13.93 -6.48
CA GLY A 44 17.63 13.49 -5.09
C GLY A 44 16.73 12.32 -4.77
N ALA A 45 16.74 11.88 -3.52
CA ALA A 45 16.01 10.70 -3.05
C ALA A 45 14.67 11.03 -2.35
N THR A 46 14.33 12.31 -2.20
CA THR A 46 13.13 12.73 -1.45
C THR A 46 12.12 13.39 -2.37
N THR A 47 10.89 12.93 -2.32
CA THR A 47 9.74 13.57 -2.96
C THR A 47 8.79 14.16 -1.94
N SER A 48 8.02 15.17 -2.33
CA SER A 48 7.06 15.80 -1.44
C SER A 48 5.76 16.13 -2.16
N TRP A 49 4.67 15.97 -1.44
CA TRP A 49 3.32 16.36 -1.87
C TRP A 49 2.82 17.49 -1.01
N ARG A 50 2.07 18.41 -1.60
CA ARG A 50 1.35 19.44 -0.88
C ARG A 50 -0.08 18.99 -0.65
N ARG A 51 -0.53 19.07 0.58
CA ARG A 51 -1.91 18.87 0.98
C ARG A 51 -2.49 20.21 1.40
N LEU A 52 -3.47 20.69 0.65
CA LEU A 52 -4.26 21.85 1.01
C LEU A 52 -5.33 21.43 2.03
N GLU A 53 -5.41 22.13 3.14
CA GLU A 53 -6.51 21.97 4.08
C GLU A 53 -7.70 22.81 3.64
N MET A 54 -8.90 22.32 3.92
CA MET A 54 -10.11 23.05 3.64
C MET A 54 -10.21 24.21 4.62
N PRO A 55 -10.33 25.48 4.16
CA PRO A 55 -10.47 26.61 5.06
C PRO A 55 -11.76 26.52 5.86
N ALA A 56 -11.83 27.25 6.96
CA ALA A 56 -13.03 27.33 7.77
C ALA A 56 -14.20 27.90 6.96
N VAL A 57 -15.40 27.37 7.21
CA VAL A 57 -16.60 27.84 6.53
C VAL A 57 -16.96 29.24 7.04
N THR A 58 -17.00 30.21 6.14
CA THR A 58 -17.45 31.59 6.46
C THR A 58 -18.97 31.59 6.53
N LYS A 59 -19.49 31.92 7.72
CA LYS A 59 -20.94 32.04 7.97
C LYS A 59 -21.42 33.48 8.09
N THR A 60 -20.51 34.44 8.02
CA THR A 60 -20.81 35.86 8.17
C THR A 60 -21.23 36.45 6.84
N ALA A 61 -22.37 37.13 6.80
CA ALA A 61 -22.82 37.84 5.63
C ALA A 61 -21.89 39.02 5.34
N ILE A 62 -21.65 39.31 4.09
CA ILE A 62 -20.84 40.45 3.64
C ILE A 62 -21.69 41.70 3.77
N THR A 63 -21.14 42.74 4.41
CA THR A 63 -21.76 44.06 4.46
C THR A 63 -21.49 44.82 3.17
N GLU A 64 -22.50 45.45 2.59
CA GLU A 64 -22.35 46.21 1.35
C GLU A 64 -21.32 47.34 1.52
N GLY A 65 -20.41 47.49 0.58
CA GLY A 65 -19.33 48.46 0.61
C GLY A 65 -18.12 48.13 1.49
N VAL A 66 -18.11 46.98 2.18
CA VAL A 66 -16.97 46.55 3.00
C VAL A 66 -16.32 45.32 2.39
N THR A 67 -15.02 45.42 2.09
CA THR A 67 -14.25 44.26 1.63
C THR A 67 -13.98 43.32 2.80
N PRO A 68 -14.40 42.04 2.76
CA PRO A 68 -14.13 41.11 3.84
C PRO A 68 -12.63 40.75 3.92
N ASP A 69 -12.17 40.37 5.10
CA ASP A 69 -10.83 39.87 5.29
C ASP A 69 -10.65 38.56 4.52
N GLY A 70 -9.44 38.36 3.96
CA GLY A 70 -9.08 37.13 3.24
C GLY A 70 -9.00 35.92 4.17
N ILE A 71 -9.16 34.74 3.61
CA ILE A 71 -8.98 33.47 4.34
C ILE A 71 -7.58 32.94 4.04
N ASP A 72 -6.80 32.63 5.07
CA ASP A 72 -5.51 32.01 4.95
C ASP A 72 -5.65 30.52 4.57
N LEU A 73 -4.85 30.08 3.60
CA LEU A 73 -4.80 28.71 3.17
C LEU A 73 -3.65 27.97 3.85
N THR A 74 -3.98 26.94 4.60
CA THR A 74 -2.98 26.07 5.24
C THR A 74 -2.51 25.00 4.24
N ILE A 75 -1.20 24.95 4.02
CA ILE A 75 -0.55 23.99 3.14
C ILE A 75 0.35 23.08 3.97
N ASN A 76 -0.02 21.82 4.09
CA ASN A 76 0.81 20.80 4.71
C ASN A 76 1.67 20.09 3.68
N LYS A 77 2.96 19.92 3.98
CA LYS A 77 3.92 19.19 3.17
C LYS A 77 4.05 17.76 3.70
N VAL A 78 3.76 16.79 2.88
CA VAL A 78 4.05 15.37 3.15
C VAL A 78 5.24 14.97 2.31
N SER A 79 6.31 14.49 2.94
CA SER A 79 7.53 14.05 2.25
C SER A 79 7.77 12.56 2.45
N ALA A 80 8.33 11.92 1.43
CA ALA A 80 8.78 10.55 1.49
C ALA A 80 10.18 10.44 0.86
N THR A 81 11.02 9.62 1.47
CA THR A 81 12.37 9.34 0.99
C THR A 81 12.41 7.92 0.43
N VAL A 82 12.96 7.79 -0.77
CA VAL A 82 13.16 6.50 -1.41
C VAL A 82 14.24 5.72 -0.68
N GLN A 83 13.95 4.47 -0.37
CA GLN A 83 14.89 3.52 0.22
C GLN A 83 15.12 2.38 -0.76
N GLN A 84 16.29 1.78 -0.71
CA GLN A 84 16.65 0.63 -1.52
C GLN A 84 16.67 -0.62 -0.65
N PHE A 85 15.95 -1.63 -1.10
CA PHE A 85 15.92 -2.96 -0.48
C PHE A 85 16.46 -3.97 -1.48
N GLY A 86 17.19 -4.96 -1.00
CA GLY A 86 17.75 -5.99 -1.87
C GLY A 86 18.24 -7.19 -1.06
N THR A 87 18.25 -8.33 -1.72
CA THR A 87 18.85 -9.57 -1.23
C THR A 87 19.61 -10.24 -2.36
N TYR A 88 20.51 -11.16 -2.03
CA TYR A 88 21.22 -11.94 -3.04
C TYR A 88 21.40 -13.39 -2.57
N THR A 89 21.54 -14.30 -3.51
CA THR A 89 21.99 -15.66 -3.26
C THR A 89 23.19 -15.97 -4.14
N LYS A 90 24.01 -16.90 -3.68
CA LYS A 90 25.15 -17.42 -4.47
C LYS A 90 24.80 -18.81 -4.96
N LEU A 91 24.82 -18.98 -6.26
CA LEU A 91 24.71 -20.27 -6.91
C LEU A 91 26.09 -20.65 -7.43
N THR A 92 26.51 -21.89 -7.23
CA THR A 92 27.78 -22.41 -7.78
C THR A 92 27.55 -23.03 -9.14
N ASP A 93 28.51 -22.87 -10.03
CA ASP A 93 28.49 -23.45 -11.38
C ASP A 93 28.31 -24.97 -11.35
N PHE A 94 28.79 -25.60 -10.28
CA PHE A 94 28.63 -27.05 -10.10
C PHE A 94 27.17 -27.48 -9.94
N ILE A 95 26.37 -26.69 -9.20
CA ILE A 95 24.93 -26.96 -9.00
C ILE A 95 24.17 -26.78 -10.32
N ASP A 96 24.52 -25.77 -11.12
CA ASP A 96 23.90 -25.54 -12.42
C ASP A 96 24.23 -26.64 -13.43
N LEU A 97 25.46 -27.20 -13.35
CA LEU A 97 25.93 -28.29 -14.23
C LEU A 97 25.34 -29.67 -13.86
N VAL A 98 25.10 -29.93 -12.58
CA VAL A 98 24.67 -31.26 -12.08
C VAL A 98 23.15 -31.27 -11.81
N GLY A 99 22.51 -30.09 -11.67
CA GLY A 99 21.08 -29.99 -11.45
C GLY A 99 20.26 -30.49 -12.64
N LEU A 100 19.23 -31.29 -12.36
CA LEU A 100 18.28 -31.80 -13.36
C LEU A 100 17.31 -30.69 -13.85
N ASP A 101 17.16 -29.63 -13.11
CA ASP A 101 16.20 -28.56 -13.37
C ASP A 101 16.90 -27.24 -13.70
N PRO A 102 16.26 -26.31 -14.46
CA PRO A 102 16.79 -24.97 -14.76
C PRO A 102 16.72 -24.07 -13.53
N LEU A 103 17.58 -24.33 -12.55
CA LEU A 103 17.58 -23.73 -11.21
C LEU A 103 17.63 -22.21 -11.24
N ILE A 104 18.38 -21.61 -12.18
CA ILE A 104 18.52 -20.17 -12.31
C ILE A 104 17.16 -19.52 -12.63
N THR A 105 16.38 -20.13 -13.51
CA THR A 105 15.05 -19.61 -13.91
C THR A 105 14.07 -19.67 -12.73
N GLU A 106 14.07 -20.78 -11.99
CA GLU A 106 13.21 -20.97 -10.83
C GLU A 106 13.57 -20.00 -9.70
N VAL A 107 14.86 -19.85 -9.41
CA VAL A 107 15.35 -18.89 -8.41
C VAL A 107 15.02 -17.45 -8.80
N SER A 108 15.11 -17.10 -10.09
CA SER A 108 14.70 -15.77 -10.57
C SER A 108 13.22 -15.51 -10.33
N GLY A 109 12.37 -16.51 -10.57
CA GLY A 109 10.94 -16.44 -10.27
C GLY A 109 10.67 -16.28 -8.77
N LEU A 110 11.32 -17.10 -7.93
CA LEU A 110 11.20 -17.03 -6.47
C LEU A 110 11.63 -15.66 -5.92
N PHE A 111 12.68 -15.06 -6.47
CA PHE A 111 13.09 -13.72 -6.08
C PHE A 111 12.12 -12.63 -6.53
N GLY A 112 11.42 -12.82 -7.64
CA GLY A 112 10.33 -11.95 -8.06
C GLY A 112 9.20 -11.94 -7.03
N ASP A 113 8.74 -13.12 -6.64
CA ASP A 113 7.70 -13.27 -5.61
C ASP A 113 8.14 -12.71 -4.25
N HIS A 114 9.38 -13.01 -3.85
CA HIS A 114 9.96 -12.49 -2.60
C HIS A 114 10.07 -10.97 -2.60
N ALA A 115 10.51 -10.36 -3.69
CA ALA A 115 10.61 -8.91 -3.81
C ALA A 115 9.22 -8.25 -3.75
N GLY A 116 8.22 -8.82 -4.44
CA GLY A 116 6.84 -8.34 -4.39
C GLY A 116 6.24 -8.43 -2.99
N LEU A 117 6.40 -9.57 -2.33
CA LEU A 117 5.95 -9.77 -0.94
C LEU A 117 6.65 -8.80 0.03
N THR A 118 7.96 -8.59 -0.12
CA THR A 118 8.71 -7.65 0.72
C THR A 118 8.17 -6.23 0.57
N MET A 119 7.94 -5.77 -0.66
CA MET A 119 7.37 -4.45 -0.91
C MET A 119 5.96 -4.32 -0.32
N ASP A 120 5.14 -5.33 -0.46
CA ASP A 120 3.77 -5.33 0.05
C ASP A 120 3.74 -5.30 1.59
N ILE A 121 4.61 -6.07 2.25
CA ILE A 121 4.77 -6.07 3.72
C ILE A 121 5.21 -4.68 4.22
N ILE A 122 6.18 -4.05 3.57
CA ILE A 122 6.65 -2.71 3.95
C ILE A 122 5.50 -1.69 3.86
N VAL A 123 4.74 -1.70 2.78
CA VAL A 123 3.59 -0.79 2.61
C VAL A 123 2.49 -1.09 3.62
N ARG A 124 2.17 -2.37 3.86
CA ARG A 124 1.22 -2.79 4.89
C ARG A 124 1.61 -2.27 6.27
N ASP A 125 2.87 -2.41 6.63
CA ASP A 125 3.37 -2.00 7.95
C ASP A 125 3.32 -0.48 8.13
N ILE A 126 3.62 0.29 7.09
CA ILE A 126 3.45 1.75 7.09
C ILE A 126 1.97 2.13 7.27
N LEU A 127 1.05 1.46 6.58
CA LEU A 127 -0.39 1.69 6.72
C LEU A 127 -0.88 1.33 8.13
N ALA A 128 -0.42 0.21 8.68
CA ALA A 128 -0.79 -0.27 10.01
C ALA A 128 -0.23 0.61 11.15
N ALA A 129 0.89 1.31 10.92
CA ALA A 129 1.48 2.25 11.85
C ALA A 129 0.79 3.63 11.86
N GLY A 130 -0.18 3.87 10.97
CA GLY A 130 -0.91 5.12 10.88
C GLY A 130 -1.66 5.46 12.17
N THR A 131 -1.75 6.76 12.49
CA THR A 131 -2.40 7.26 13.71
C THR A 131 -3.93 7.27 13.60
N ASN A 132 -4.48 7.22 12.41
CA ASN A 132 -5.94 7.18 12.17
C ASN A 132 -6.45 5.74 12.31
N ALA A 133 -6.40 5.21 13.52
CA ALA A 133 -6.82 3.85 13.84
C ALA A 133 -8.13 3.87 14.63
N GLN A 134 -9.01 2.92 14.34
CA GLN A 134 -10.20 2.60 15.10
C GLN A 134 -10.05 1.17 15.64
N PHE A 135 -10.30 1.00 16.92
CA PHE A 135 -10.22 -0.31 17.56
C PHE A 135 -11.63 -0.79 17.94
N ALA A 136 -11.83 -2.10 17.89
CA ALA A 136 -13.10 -2.72 18.28
C ALA A 136 -13.48 -2.35 19.71
N ASN A 137 -14.77 -2.30 19.99
CA ASN A 137 -15.33 -1.95 21.31
C ASN A 137 -14.82 -0.59 21.87
N ASN A 138 -14.51 0.37 21.01
CA ASN A 138 -13.96 1.68 21.40
C ASN A 138 -12.69 1.60 22.27
N ARG A 139 -11.87 0.57 22.10
CA ARG A 139 -10.58 0.49 22.79
C ARG A 139 -9.67 1.64 22.39
N ALA A 140 -8.86 2.09 23.34
CA ALA A 140 -7.97 3.25 23.14
C ALA A 140 -6.73 2.91 22.30
N SER A 141 -6.28 1.65 22.33
CA SER A 141 -5.07 1.22 21.63
C SER A 141 -5.10 -0.27 21.30
N ARG A 142 -4.17 -0.71 20.45
CA ARG A 142 -3.99 -2.14 20.13
C ARG A 142 -3.65 -2.98 21.37
N ALA A 143 -2.91 -2.42 22.32
CA ALA A 143 -2.51 -3.12 23.54
C ALA A 143 -3.67 -3.41 24.49
N THR A 144 -4.79 -2.70 24.35
CA THR A 144 -5.98 -2.87 25.19
C THR A 144 -7.02 -3.82 24.59
N LEU A 145 -6.76 -4.39 23.40
CA LEU A 145 -7.61 -5.38 22.76
C LEU A 145 -7.57 -6.72 23.53
N VAL A 146 -8.73 -7.34 23.67
CA VAL A 146 -8.89 -8.67 24.26
C VAL A 146 -9.51 -9.64 23.25
N ALA A 147 -9.44 -10.94 23.52
CA ALA A 147 -9.89 -11.98 22.59
C ALA A 147 -11.38 -11.87 22.17
N GLY A 148 -12.21 -11.20 22.97
CA GLY A 148 -13.62 -10.93 22.63
C GLY A 148 -13.85 -9.72 21.72
N ASP A 149 -12.81 -8.93 21.43
CA ASP A 149 -12.91 -7.74 20.59
C ASP A 149 -12.79 -8.15 19.11
N VAL A 150 -13.86 -8.72 18.56
CA VAL A 150 -13.94 -9.20 17.17
C VAL A 150 -14.54 -8.14 16.25
N ILE A 151 -14.32 -8.28 14.95
CA ILE A 151 -14.94 -7.43 13.94
C ILE A 151 -16.47 -7.65 13.94
N SER A 152 -17.23 -6.56 13.87
CA SER A 152 -18.68 -6.56 13.77
C SER A 152 -19.17 -5.65 12.66
N ALA A 153 -20.40 -5.83 12.21
CA ALA A 153 -21.03 -4.95 11.22
C ALA A 153 -21.10 -3.49 11.74
N ALA A 154 -21.33 -3.31 13.04
CA ALA A 154 -21.36 -2.00 13.68
C ALA A 154 -20.00 -1.27 13.58
N GLU A 155 -18.88 -1.97 13.77
CA GLU A 155 -17.55 -1.37 13.61
C GLU A 155 -17.25 -0.96 12.16
N ILE A 156 -17.70 -1.74 11.19
CA ILE A 156 -17.57 -1.40 9.76
C ILE A 156 -18.41 -0.15 9.44
N GLN A 157 -19.65 -0.08 9.92
CA GLN A 157 -20.51 1.07 9.73
C GLN A 157 -19.93 2.33 10.37
N LYS A 158 -19.34 2.22 11.56
CA LYS A 158 -18.66 3.29 12.26
C LYS A 158 -17.43 3.78 11.50
N ALA A 159 -16.60 2.87 10.99
CA ALA A 159 -15.46 3.22 10.14
C ALA A 159 -15.91 3.97 8.87
N ARG A 160 -16.98 3.50 8.23
CA ARG A 160 -17.58 4.20 7.07
C ARG A 160 -18.08 5.60 7.46
N ALA A 161 -18.78 5.73 8.58
CA ALA A 161 -19.28 7.02 9.07
C ALA A 161 -18.12 8.00 9.34
N THR A 162 -17.04 7.53 9.95
CA THR A 162 -15.82 8.32 10.18
C THR A 162 -15.20 8.81 8.87
N MET A 163 -15.10 7.95 7.86
CA MET A 163 -14.59 8.35 6.53
C MET A 163 -15.48 9.41 5.87
N VAL A 164 -16.81 9.26 5.96
CA VAL A 164 -17.74 10.25 5.42
C VAL A 164 -17.62 11.58 6.16
N LYS A 165 -17.56 11.56 7.50
CA LYS A 165 -17.38 12.75 8.34
C LYS A 165 -16.09 13.50 8.00
N ASN A 166 -15.03 12.79 7.68
CA ASN A 166 -13.74 13.36 7.30
C ASN A 166 -13.65 13.71 5.80
N ASN A 167 -14.76 13.69 5.06
CA ASN A 167 -14.81 13.98 3.62
C ASN A 167 -13.81 13.17 2.77
N VAL A 168 -13.56 11.93 3.15
CA VAL A 168 -12.70 11.03 2.37
C VAL A 168 -13.34 10.75 1.01
N LYS A 169 -12.59 10.95 -0.06
CA LYS A 169 -13.07 10.71 -1.43
C LYS A 169 -13.32 9.22 -1.66
N LYS A 170 -14.51 8.91 -2.17
CA LYS A 170 -14.83 7.55 -2.62
C LYS A 170 -14.07 7.22 -3.90
N ILE A 171 -13.71 5.97 -4.08
CA ILE A 171 -13.10 5.45 -5.31
C ILE A 171 -14.16 4.76 -6.16
N LYS A 172 -13.94 4.73 -7.47
CA LYS A 172 -14.78 3.97 -8.40
C LYS A 172 -14.37 2.50 -8.35
N LEU A 173 -15.29 1.66 -7.93
CA LEU A 173 -15.11 0.21 -7.87
C LEU A 173 -15.25 -0.42 -9.27
N PRO A 174 -14.74 -1.66 -9.49
CA PRO A 174 -14.88 -2.37 -10.76
C PRO A 174 -16.33 -2.54 -11.24
N ASN A 175 -17.28 -2.61 -10.29
CA ASN A 175 -18.72 -2.68 -10.58
C ASN A 175 -19.35 -1.32 -10.94
N GLY A 176 -18.57 -0.27 -11.13
CA GLY A 176 -19.00 1.09 -11.48
C GLY A 176 -19.56 1.91 -10.32
N LYS A 177 -19.78 1.33 -9.15
CA LYS A 177 -20.27 2.03 -7.95
C LYS A 177 -19.16 2.80 -7.26
N MET A 178 -19.50 3.87 -6.55
CA MET A 178 -18.57 4.65 -5.73
C MET A 178 -18.56 4.10 -4.31
N GLY A 179 -17.39 3.75 -3.81
CA GLY A 179 -17.24 3.15 -2.49
C GLY A 179 -15.88 3.39 -1.83
N TYR A 180 -15.68 2.77 -0.70
CA TYR A 180 -14.40 2.70 -0.02
C TYR A 180 -13.81 1.29 -0.18
N LEU A 181 -12.51 1.20 -0.28
CA LEU A 181 -11.79 -0.06 -0.38
C LEU A 181 -11.36 -0.49 1.02
N ALA A 182 -11.64 -1.74 1.37
CA ALA A 182 -11.16 -2.36 2.61
C ALA A 182 -10.22 -3.52 2.26
N PHE A 183 -9.07 -3.54 2.91
CA PHE A 183 -8.14 -4.67 2.87
C PHE A 183 -8.34 -5.50 4.14
N VAL A 184 -8.63 -6.77 3.97
CA VAL A 184 -9.00 -7.65 5.07
C VAL A 184 -8.18 -8.93 4.98
N HIS A 185 -7.65 -9.39 6.13
CA HIS A 185 -6.96 -10.68 6.18
C HIS A 185 -7.95 -11.84 5.94
N PRO A 186 -7.56 -12.93 5.26
CA PRO A 186 -8.47 -14.07 5.00
C PRO A 186 -9.19 -14.62 6.22
N ASP A 187 -8.52 -14.72 7.37
CA ASP A 187 -9.16 -15.18 8.62
C ASP A 187 -10.29 -14.26 9.07
N THR A 188 -10.12 -12.96 8.88
CA THR A 188 -11.15 -11.96 9.20
C THR A 188 -12.32 -12.03 8.22
N VAL A 189 -12.08 -12.37 6.95
CA VAL A 189 -13.13 -12.60 5.95
C VAL A 189 -14.05 -13.75 6.40
N THR A 190 -13.48 -14.83 6.93
CA THR A 190 -14.26 -15.94 7.48
C THR A 190 -15.17 -15.50 8.64
N GLN A 191 -14.67 -14.61 9.51
CA GLN A 191 -15.48 -14.04 10.58
C GLN A 191 -16.61 -13.16 10.03
N LEU A 192 -16.35 -12.35 8.98
CA LEU A 192 -17.37 -11.51 8.33
C LEU A 192 -18.50 -12.35 7.71
N PHE A 193 -18.18 -13.45 7.04
CA PHE A 193 -19.17 -14.36 6.48
C PHE A 193 -20.05 -15.03 7.53
N ASN A 194 -19.61 -15.11 8.78
CA ASN A 194 -20.40 -15.65 9.89
C ASN A 194 -21.36 -14.62 10.49
N LEU A 195 -21.21 -13.34 10.18
CA LEU A 195 -22.13 -12.29 10.65
C LEU A 195 -23.50 -12.41 9.92
N GLN A 196 -24.58 -12.44 10.68
CA GLN A 196 -25.94 -12.57 10.13
C GLN A 196 -26.28 -11.37 9.24
N GLU A 197 -25.95 -10.16 9.68
CA GLU A 197 -26.20 -8.94 8.92
C GLU A 197 -25.45 -8.91 7.56
N TRP A 198 -24.32 -9.62 7.45
CA TRP A 198 -23.62 -9.77 6.17
C TRP A 198 -24.31 -10.76 5.25
N LYS A 199 -24.84 -11.85 5.81
CA LYS A 199 -25.61 -12.87 5.06
C LYS A 199 -26.90 -12.32 4.50
N ASP A 200 -27.57 -11.45 5.24
CA ASP A 200 -28.88 -10.88 4.86
C ASP A 200 -28.75 -9.83 3.74
N GLN A 201 -27.54 -9.36 3.42
CA GLN A 201 -27.30 -8.34 2.39
C GLN A 201 -26.72 -8.90 1.08
N ASN A 202 -26.32 -10.14 1.03
CA ASN A 202 -25.79 -10.84 -0.14
C ASN A 202 -26.66 -12.04 -0.50
#